data_1b3c6801c08ff03bb7ac70eb9035608d
#
_entry.id   1b3c6801c08ff03bb7ac70eb9035608d
#
_cell.length_a   1.000
_cell.length_b   1.000
_cell.length_c   1.000
_cell.angle_alpha   90.00
_cell.angle_beta   90.00
_cell.angle_gamma   90.00
#
_symmetry.space_group_name_H-M   'P 1'
#
loop_
_entity.id
_entity.type
_entity.pdbx_description
1 polymer ?
#
loop_
_entity_poly.entity_id
_entity_poly.type
_entity_poly.pdbx_seq_one_letter_code
_entity_poly.pdbx_strand_id
1 'polypeptide(L)'
;MRIRLLALFVILFPMVVIAQDKLPPDIHPVTLSRLPPITPADLDAEGQKLLAARTNVNPAPGPGHVTIYSPKVAEGLGTIGRALGVPRGDGFRFGARSFQLIVLITAREIDQQYEWTAHEPAGLRAGLEQSVIDVVKFDRPATGIGDKDAMLINFCRGLLRDHRVSSELWASMVKEYGRQGTIEIMALMADYFTVGMMMNAADQHLPPDRKPLMPPLPPLTRSR
;
A
#
# COMPACT_ATOMS: atom_id res chain seq x y z
N MET A 1 21.59 -35.12 -60.21
CA MET A 1 21.41 -33.84 -59.48
C MET A 1 20.13 -33.94 -58.66
N ARG A 2 20.24 -34.22 -57.36
CA ARG A 2 19.07 -34.46 -56.48
C ARG A 2 18.78 -33.18 -55.68
N ILE A 3 17.68 -32.52 -56.01
CA ILE A 3 17.20 -31.34 -55.31
C ILE A 3 16.55 -31.77 -54.01
N ARG A 4 17.13 -31.38 -52.86
CA ARG A 4 16.50 -31.54 -51.53
C ARG A 4 15.60 -30.36 -51.26
N LEU A 5 14.29 -30.55 -51.20
CA LEU A 5 13.35 -29.58 -50.68
C LEU A 5 13.50 -29.52 -49.15
N LEU A 6 13.90 -28.39 -48.62
CA LEU A 6 13.78 -28.07 -47.18
C LEU A 6 12.36 -27.56 -46.93
N ALA A 7 11.60 -28.35 -46.17
CA ALA A 7 10.30 -27.89 -45.66
C ALA A 7 10.54 -26.96 -44.44
N LEU A 8 10.16 -25.69 -44.60
CA LEU A 8 10.20 -24.72 -43.52
C LEU A 8 8.94 -24.91 -42.65
N PHE A 9 9.12 -25.46 -41.46
CA PHE A 9 8.05 -25.56 -40.46
C PHE A 9 7.91 -24.21 -39.76
N VAL A 10 6.87 -23.46 -40.10
CA VAL A 10 6.50 -22.23 -39.36
C VAL A 10 5.70 -22.65 -38.14
N ILE A 11 6.31 -22.60 -36.97
CA ILE A 11 5.64 -22.79 -35.68
C ILE A 11 4.87 -21.50 -35.36
N LEU A 12 3.56 -21.52 -35.59
CA LEU A 12 2.65 -20.48 -35.08
C LEU A 12 2.48 -20.68 -33.58
N PHE A 13 3.15 -19.85 -32.79
CA PHE A 13 2.82 -19.69 -31.38
C PHE A 13 1.46 -18.99 -31.27
N PRO A 14 0.49 -19.56 -30.54
CA PRO A 14 -0.74 -18.84 -30.27
C PRO A 14 -0.40 -17.63 -29.39
N MET A 15 -0.62 -16.43 -29.92
CA MET A 15 -0.60 -15.21 -29.13
C MET A 15 -1.78 -15.29 -28.15
N VAL A 16 -1.49 -15.63 -26.88
CA VAL A 16 -2.47 -15.50 -25.81
C VAL A 16 -2.69 -14.00 -25.62
N VAL A 17 -3.72 -13.47 -26.27
CA VAL A 17 -4.24 -12.13 -25.94
C VAL A 17 -4.86 -12.27 -24.55
N ILE A 18 -4.12 -11.89 -23.52
CA ILE A 18 -4.69 -11.66 -22.18
C ILE A 18 -5.68 -10.52 -22.39
N ALA A 19 -6.98 -10.84 -22.37
CA ALA A 19 -8.01 -9.83 -22.31
C ALA A 19 -7.69 -8.92 -21.11
N GLN A 20 -7.37 -7.66 -21.35
CA GLN A 20 -7.38 -6.66 -20.29
C GLN A 20 -8.81 -6.63 -19.77
N ASP A 21 -9.03 -7.07 -18.54
CA ASP A 21 -10.32 -6.92 -17.89
C ASP A 21 -10.74 -5.47 -18.02
N LYS A 22 -11.92 -5.25 -18.63
CA LYS A 22 -12.44 -3.91 -18.79
C LYS A 22 -12.64 -3.32 -17.41
N LEU A 23 -12.09 -2.13 -17.20
CA LEU A 23 -12.34 -1.39 -15.96
C LEU A 23 -13.86 -1.28 -15.72
N PRO A 24 -14.31 -1.35 -14.47
CA PRO A 24 -15.68 -1.06 -14.11
C PRO A 24 -16.16 0.28 -14.67
N PRO A 25 -17.44 0.44 -14.99
CA PRO A 25 -17.94 1.63 -15.70
C PRO A 25 -17.84 2.93 -14.89
N ASP A 26 -17.69 2.84 -13.56
CA ASP A 26 -17.50 3.95 -12.64
C ASP A 26 -16.02 4.29 -12.39
N ILE A 27 -15.09 3.59 -13.05
CA ILE A 27 -13.66 3.86 -12.93
C ILE A 27 -13.18 4.77 -14.06
N HIS A 28 -12.61 5.91 -13.68
CA HIS A 28 -12.06 6.87 -14.64
C HIS A 28 -10.74 6.34 -15.25
N PRO A 29 -10.59 6.34 -16.60
CA PRO A 29 -9.49 5.66 -17.28
C PRO A 29 -8.09 6.28 -17.06
N VAL A 30 -8.03 7.55 -16.63
CA VAL A 30 -6.75 8.24 -16.36
C VAL A 30 -6.30 8.03 -14.92
N THR A 31 -7.22 8.18 -13.97
CA THR A 31 -6.92 8.10 -12.53
C THR A 31 -6.98 6.67 -11.99
N LEU A 32 -7.60 5.78 -12.75
CA LEU A 32 -7.86 4.38 -12.39
C LEU A 32 -8.59 4.25 -11.03
N SER A 33 -9.51 5.18 -10.76
CA SER A 33 -10.34 5.21 -9.57
C SER A 33 -11.71 5.82 -9.88
N ARG A 34 -12.63 5.78 -8.92
CA ARG A 34 -13.94 6.47 -9.00
C ARG A 34 -13.84 8.00 -9.07
N LEU A 35 -12.69 8.53 -8.73
CA LEU A 35 -12.43 9.97 -8.71
C LEU A 35 -11.81 10.41 -10.04
N PRO A 36 -12.47 11.25 -10.88
CA PRO A 36 -11.88 11.78 -12.10
C PRO A 36 -10.70 12.74 -11.79
N PRO A 37 -9.95 13.25 -12.77
CA PRO A 37 -9.00 14.32 -12.54
C PRO A 37 -9.68 15.53 -11.90
N ILE A 38 -9.14 15.99 -10.75
CA ILE A 38 -9.74 17.07 -9.96
C ILE A 38 -9.77 18.39 -10.75
N THR A 39 -10.86 19.13 -10.63
CA THR A 39 -11.02 20.48 -11.14
C THR A 39 -11.36 21.46 -10.00
N PRO A 40 -11.16 22.78 -10.19
CA PRO A 40 -11.57 23.76 -9.17
C PRO A 40 -13.06 23.69 -8.80
N ALA A 41 -13.93 23.24 -9.73
CA ALA A 41 -15.37 23.10 -9.49
C ALA A 41 -15.73 22.01 -8.47
N ASP A 42 -14.81 21.08 -8.21
CA ASP A 42 -14.97 20.00 -7.22
C ASP A 42 -14.73 20.47 -5.78
N LEU A 43 -14.29 21.72 -5.59
CA LEU A 43 -13.79 22.25 -4.32
C LEU A 43 -14.53 23.51 -3.88
N ASP A 44 -14.60 23.71 -2.56
CA ASP A 44 -14.96 25.00 -1.96
C ASP A 44 -13.89 26.08 -2.19
N ALA A 45 -14.17 27.34 -1.85
CA ALA A 45 -13.28 28.46 -2.09
C ALA A 45 -11.91 28.32 -1.40
N GLU A 46 -11.85 27.65 -0.24
CA GLU A 46 -10.60 27.41 0.47
C GLU A 46 -9.81 26.26 -0.21
N GLY A 47 -10.49 25.19 -0.59
CA GLY A 47 -9.89 24.10 -1.33
C GLY A 47 -9.32 24.55 -2.67
N GLN A 48 -10.01 25.43 -3.38
CA GLN A 48 -9.50 26.05 -4.63
C GLN A 48 -8.18 26.82 -4.40
N LYS A 49 -8.08 27.61 -3.31
CA LYS A 49 -6.85 28.32 -2.95
C LYS A 49 -5.70 27.36 -2.66
N LEU A 50 -5.98 26.30 -1.89
CA LEU A 50 -4.99 25.27 -1.56
C LEU A 50 -4.56 24.48 -2.79
N LEU A 51 -5.49 24.16 -3.69
CA LEU A 51 -5.18 23.50 -4.96
C LEU A 51 -4.30 24.40 -5.85
N ALA A 52 -4.65 25.66 -6.00
CA ALA A 52 -3.90 26.65 -6.79
C ALA A 52 -2.48 26.90 -6.26
N ALA A 53 -2.27 26.78 -4.96
CA ALA A 53 -0.95 26.90 -4.34
C ALA A 53 -0.03 25.69 -4.57
N ARG A 54 -0.55 24.57 -5.08
CA ARG A 54 0.25 23.38 -5.37
C ARG A 54 0.93 23.49 -6.73
N THR A 55 2.23 23.29 -6.75
CA THR A 55 3.04 23.31 -7.98
C THR A 55 2.91 22.03 -8.81
N ASN A 56 2.29 21.00 -8.28
CA ASN A 56 2.21 19.69 -8.95
C ASN A 56 0.88 19.00 -8.60
N VAL A 57 -0.13 19.18 -9.43
CA VAL A 57 -1.38 18.43 -9.37
C VAL A 57 -1.31 17.34 -10.45
N ASN A 58 -0.81 16.17 -10.07
CA ASN A 58 -0.70 15.06 -11.00
C ASN A 58 -1.95 14.17 -10.88
N PRO A 59 -2.70 13.94 -11.98
CA PRO A 59 -3.83 13.01 -12.00
C PRO A 59 -3.38 11.54 -12.02
N ALA A 60 -2.09 11.24 -11.82
CA ALA A 60 -1.60 9.88 -11.81
C ALA A 60 -2.28 9.04 -10.72
N PRO A 61 -2.56 7.76 -11.00
CA PRO A 61 -3.17 6.86 -10.03
C PRO A 61 -2.38 6.81 -8.72
N GLY A 62 -3.10 6.76 -7.59
CA GLY A 62 -2.49 6.57 -6.29
C GLY A 62 -2.96 7.53 -5.20
N PRO A 63 -2.33 7.46 -4.01
CA PRO A 63 -2.79 8.16 -2.81
C PRO A 63 -2.88 9.68 -2.97
N GLY A 64 -1.93 10.27 -3.70
CA GLY A 64 -1.91 11.72 -3.93
C GLY A 64 -3.12 12.22 -4.73
N HIS A 65 -3.61 11.43 -5.68
CA HIS A 65 -4.81 11.74 -6.44
C HIS A 65 -6.07 11.67 -5.58
N VAL A 66 -6.17 10.63 -4.75
CA VAL A 66 -7.35 10.43 -3.90
C VAL A 66 -7.44 11.52 -2.82
N THR A 67 -6.34 11.81 -2.14
CA THR A 67 -6.33 12.78 -1.03
C THR A 67 -6.52 14.23 -1.48
N ILE A 68 -6.17 14.57 -2.73
CA ILE A 68 -6.25 15.96 -3.23
C ILE A 68 -7.69 16.48 -3.30
N TYR A 69 -8.69 15.59 -3.33
CA TYR A 69 -10.11 15.97 -3.28
C TYR A 69 -10.51 16.65 -1.96
N SER A 70 -9.66 16.55 -0.93
CA SER A 70 -9.72 17.41 0.25
C SER A 70 -8.33 18.01 0.52
N PRO A 71 -7.98 19.15 -0.11
CA PRO A 71 -6.65 19.76 0.03
C PRO A 71 -6.22 19.99 1.48
N LYS A 72 -7.17 20.31 2.35
CA LYS A 72 -6.95 20.47 3.80
C LYS A 72 -6.55 19.17 4.49
N VAL A 73 -7.27 18.07 4.18
CA VAL A 73 -6.94 16.74 4.69
C VAL A 73 -5.59 16.29 4.15
N ALA A 74 -5.35 16.49 2.86
CA ALA A 74 -4.06 16.18 2.24
C ALA A 74 -2.89 16.95 2.88
N GLU A 75 -3.09 18.20 3.28
CA GLU A 75 -2.08 19.00 4.00
C GLU A 75 -1.82 18.42 5.40
N GLY A 76 -2.88 18.07 6.13
CA GLY A 76 -2.78 17.43 7.46
C GLY A 76 -2.03 16.10 7.41
N LEU A 77 -2.42 15.19 6.50
CA LEU A 77 -1.71 13.93 6.26
C LEU A 77 -0.25 14.16 5.84
N GLY A 78 -0.01 15.13 4.95
CA GLY A 78 1.35 15.50 4.56
C GLY A 78 2.19 16.02 5.73
N THR A 79 1.60 16.66 6.72
CA THR A 79 2.31 17.10 7.94
C THR A 79 2.69 15.89 8.82
N ILE A 80 1.75 14.99 9.06
CA ILE A 80 2.01 13.72 9.75
C ILE A 80 3.07 12.92 8.99
N GLY A 81 2.88 12.76 7.69
CA GLY A 81 3.78 12.03 6.83
C GLY A 81 5.23 12.55 6.88
N ARG A 82 5.42 13.88 6.83
CA ARG A 82 6.77 14.47 6.95
C ARG A 82 7.40 14.18 8.32
N ALA A 83 6.63 14.23 9.38
CA ALA A 83 7.12 13.92 10.73
C ALA A 83 7.55 12.45 10.87
N LEU A 84 6.95 11.55 10.08
CA LEU A 84 7.20 10.11 10.11
C LEU A 84 8.12 9.62 8.96
N GLY A 85 8.63 10.52 8.10
CA GLY A 85 9.50 10.14 6.99
C GLY A 85 8.80 9.52 5.78
N VAL A 86 7.47 9.73 5.63
CA VAL A 86 6.70 9.30 4.45
C VAL A 86 7.12 10.14 3.23
N PRO A 87 7.16 9.58 2.03
CA PRO A 87 6.76 8.21 1.66
C PRO A 87 7.89 7.18 1.67
N ARG A 88 9.13 7.58 1.91
CA ARG A 88 10.31 6.70 1.72
C ARG A 88 10.78 6.02 3.00
N GLY A 89 10.41 6.55 4.16
CA GLY A 89 10.88 6.05 5.46
C GLY A 89 12.30 6.50 5.81
N ASP A 90 12.96 7.31 4.98
CA ASP A 90 14.34 7.74 5.20
C ASP A 90 14.52 8.55 6.50
N GLY A 91 13.47 9.29 6.89
CA GLY A 91 13.42 10.05 8.13
C GLY A 91 12.73 9.32 9.29
N PHE A 92 12.28 8.08 9.10
CA PHE A 92 11.64 7.34 10.18
C PHE A 92 12.65 6.94 11.24
N ARG A 93 12.32 7.19 12.51
CA ARG A 93 13.21 6.99 13.67
C ARG A 93 13.84 5.59 13.72
N PHE A 94 13.11 4.57 13.28
CA PHE A 94 13.56 3.17 13.34
C PHE A 94 14.02 2.63 11.97
N GLY A 95 14.29 3.54 11.04
CA GLY A 95 14.83 3.23 9.72
C GLY A 95 13.80 2.73 8.70
N ALA A 96 14.23 2.75 7.44
CA ALA A 96 13.37 2.40 6.31
C ALA A 96 12.85 0.95 6.37
N ARG A 97 13.62 0.00 6.89
CA ARG A 97 13.21 -1.41 7.01
C ARG A 97 11.97 -1.56 7.89
N SER A 98 12.00 -0.98 9.09
CA SER A 98 10.86 -1.03 10.02
C SER A 98 9.66 -0.24 9.48
N PHE A 99 9.92 0.89 8.83
CA PHE A 99 8.90 1.66 8.13
C PHE A 99 8.14 0.79 7.12
N GLN A 100 8.86 0.12 6.22
CA GLN A 100 8.26 -0.70 5.17
C GLN A 100 7.49 -1.90 5.76
N LEU A 101 7.99 -2.51 6.83
CA LEU A 101 7.28 -3.59 7.50
C LEU A 101 5.93 -3.13 8.04
N ILE A 102 5.87 -1.99 8.74
CA ILE A 102 4.63 -1.43 9.29
C ILE A 102 3.63 -1.10 8.18
N VAL A 103 4.11 -0.51 7.08
CA VAL A 103 3.27 -0.20 5.92
C VAL A 103 2.69 -1.47 5.30
N LEU A 104 3.52 -2.50 5.09
CA LEU A 104 3.07 -3.78 4.53
C LEU A 104 2.06 -4.49 5.43
N ILE A 105 2.26 -4.46 6.75
CA ILE A 105 1.27 -5.02 7.68
C ILE A 105 -0.05 -4.28 7.52
N THR A 106 -0.03 -2.94 7.54
CA THR A 106 -1.24 -2.13 7.42
C THR A 106 -1.94 -2.38 6.09
N ALA A 107 -1.21 -2.37 4.98
CA ALA A 107 -1.74 -2.64 3.65
C ALA A 107 -2.40 -4.03 3.57
N ARG A 108 -1.79 -5.06 4.18
CA ARG A 108 -2.36 -6.42 4.22
C ARG A 108 -3.66 -6.48 5.03
N GLU A 109 -3.69 -5.82 6.18
CA GLU A 109 -4.84 -5.86 7.08
C GLU A 109 -6.09 -5.18 6.51
N ILE A 110 -5.91 -4.23 5.59
CA ILE A 110 -7.03 -3.53 4.92
C ILE A 110 -7.18 -3.94 3.44
N ASP A 111 -6.47 -4.98 2.99
CA ASP A 111 -6.48 -5.46 1.60
C ASP A 111 -6.16 -4.38 0.56
N GLN A 112 -5.25 -3.44 0.89
CA GLN A 112 -4.88 -2.36 -0.01
C GLN A 112 -3.75 -2.79 -0.97
N GLN A 113 -4.16 -3.23 -2.15
CA GLN A 113 -3.27 -3.78 -3.18
C GLN A 113 -2.26 -2.76 -3.73
N TYR A 114 -2.67 -1.49 -3.85
CA TYR A 114 -1.81 -0.43 -4.41
C TYR A 114 -0.63 -0.16 -3.48
N GLU A 115 -0.89 0.03 -2.18
CA GLU A 115 0.14 0.25 -1.17
C GLU A 115 1.06 -0.97 -1.05
N TRP A 116 0.48 -2.18 -1.02
CA TRP A 116 1.30 -3.39 -1.00
C TRP A 116 2.27 -3.44 -2.18
N THR A 117 1.76 -3.26 -3.41
CA THR A 117 2.55 -3.38 -4.63
C THR A 117 3.64 -2.30 -4.74
N ALA A 118 3.42 -1.13 -4.15
CA ALA A 118 4.41 -0.06 -4.08
C ALA A 118 5.51 -0.36 -3.03
N HIS A 119 5.12 -0.92 -1.89
CA HIS A 119 5.97 -1.03 -0.71
C HIS A 119 6.73 -2.35 -0.58
N GLU A 120 6.25 -3.47 -1.14
CA GLU A 120 7.00 -4.75 -1.11
C GLU A 120 8.39 -4.64 -1.75
N PRO A 121 8.57 -4.10 -2.97
CA PRO A 121 9.90 -3.92 -3.54
C PRO A 121 10.75 -2.91 -2.76
N ALA A 122 10.14 -1.91 -2.14
CA ALA A 122 10.84 -0.95 -1.30
C ALA A 122 11.32 -1.59 0.01
N GLY A 123 10.53 -2.48 0.59
CA GLY A 123 10.90 -3.27 1.76
C GLY A 123 12.11 -4.16 1.49
N LEU A 124 12.11 -4.88 0.36
CA LEU A 124 13.25 -5.70 -0.05
C LEU A 124 14.53 -4.86 -0.20
N ARG A 125 14.44 -3.69 -0.85
CA ARG A 125 15.58 -2.75 -0.98
C ARG A 125 16.04 -2.20 0.37
N ALA A 126 15.15 -2.06 1.33
CA ALA A 126 15.46 -1.63 2.70
C ALA A 126 16.02 -2.74 3.58
N GLY A 127 16.20 -3.95 3.04
CA GLY A 127 16.74 -5.11 3.76
C GLY A 127 15.69 -5.90 4.54
N LEU A 128 14.40 -5.76 4.20
CA LEU A 128 13.35 -6.61 4.76
C LEU A 128 13.42 -7.99 4.10
N GLU A 129 13.57 -9.02 4.90
CA GLU A 129 13.74 -10.40 4.43
C GLU A 129 12.44 -10.94 3.82
N GLN A 130 12.56 -11.71 2.73
CA GLN A 130 11.41 -12.30 2.05
C GLN A 130 10.57 -13.17 3.02
N SER A 131 11.20 -13.87 3.95
CA SER A 131 10.50 -14.69 4.97
C SER A 131 9.58 -13.86 5.87
N VAL A 132 9.99 -12.64 6.23
CA VAL A 132 9.17 -11.71 7.03
C VAL A 132 8.02 -11.16 6.19
N ILE A 133 8.31 -10.78 4.94
CA ILE A 133 7.28 -10.35 3.99
C ILE A 133 6.24 -11.45 3.79
N ASP A 134 6.66 -12.70 3.64
CA ASP A 134 5.77 -13.85 3.42
C ASP A 134 4.87 -14.14 4.62
N VAL A 135 5.36 -13.93 5.85
CA VAL A 135 4.53 -14.02 7.07
C VAL A 135 3.36 -13.03 7.00
N VAL A 136 3.64 -11.78 6.57
CA VAL A 136 2.60 -10.76 6.42
C VAL A 136 1.72 -11.04 5.21
N LYS A 137 2.33 -11.31 4.06
CA LYS A 137 1.67 -11.52 2.76
C LYS A 137 0.63 -12.62 2.76
N PHE A 138 0.97 -13.74 3.39
CA PHE A 138 0.13 -14.94 3.43
C PHE A 138 -0.61 -15.12 4.76
N ASP A 139 -0.66 -14.08 5.56
CA ASP A 139 -1.32 -14.05 6.87
C ASP A 139 -0.93 -15.23 7.78
N ARG A 140 0.36 -15.54 7.82
CA ARG A 140 0.90 -16.61 8.66
C ARG A 140 1.12 -16.15 10.10
N PRO A 141 1.15 -17.06 11.09
CA PRO A 141 1.64 -16.75 12.43
C PRO A 141 3.04 -16.13 12.37
N ALA A 142 3.30 -15.14 13.21
CA ALA A 142 4.60 -14.45 13.28
C ALA A 142 5.63 -15.31 14.02
N THR A 143 5.95 -16.50 13.48
CA THR A 143 6.89 -17.47 14.03
C THR A 143 7.98 -17.79 13.00
N GLY A 144 9.15 -18.21 13.46
CA GLY A 144 10.28 -18.52 12.56
C GLY A 144 10.94 -17.28 11.92
N ILE A 145 10.68 -16.11 12.45
CA ILE A 145 11.29 -14.82 12.09
C ILE A 145 11.90 -14.16 13.33
N GLY A 146 12.63 -13.06 13.15
CA GLY A 146 13.23 -12.34 14.28
C GLY A 146 12.21 -11.80 15.29
N ASP A 147 12.53 -11.83 16.58
CA ASP A 147 11.61 -11.42 17.66
C ASP A 147 11.07 -10.00 17.50
N LYS A 148 11.89 -9.09 16.99
CA LYS A 148 11.50 -7.70 16.70
C LYS A 148 10.40 -7.60 15.66
N ASP A 149 10.55 -8.34 14.58
CA ASP A 149 9.56 -8.37 13.49
C ASP A 149 8.28 -9.06 13.95
N ALA A 150 8.41 -10.17 14.66
CA ALA A 150 7.27 -10.87 15.25
C ALA A 150 6.48 -9.96 16.21
N MET A 151 7.17 -9.18 17.03
CA MET A 151 6.56 -8.22 17.95
C MET A 151 5.81 -7.11 17.20
N LEU A 152 6.43 -6.50 16.16
CA LEU A 152 5.79 -5.48 15.32
C LEU A 152 4.55 -6.04 14.61
N ILE A 153 4.66 -7.22 14.02
CA ILE A 153 3.55 -7.86 13.31
C ILE A 153 2.39 -8.12 14.29
N ASN A 154 2.67 -8.70 15.43
CA ASN A 154 1.64 -9.00 16.43
C ASN A 154 1.01 -7.72 17.00
N PHE A 155 1.81 -6.67 17.23
CA PHE A 155 1.33 -5.39 17.70
C PHE A 155 0.38 -4.73 16.72
N CYS A 156 0.79 -4.61 15.45
CA CYS A 156 -0.03 -4.00 14.41
C CYS A 156 -1.31 -4.81 14.13
N ARG A 157 -1.20 -6.14 14.07
CA ARG A 157 -2.36 -7.03 13.91
C ARG A 157 -3.33 -6.92 15.07
N GLY A 158 -2.83 -6.92 16.32
CA GLY A 158 -3.68 -6.76 17.50
C GLY A 158 -4.49 -5.47 17.47
N LEU A 159 -3.86 -4.35 17.05
CA LEU A 159 -4.57 -3.07 16.92
C LEU A 159 -5.58 -3.06 15.77
N LEU A 160 -5.23 -3.62 14.61
CA LEU A 160 -6.08 -3.56 13.41
C LEU A 160 -7.21 -4.60 13.41
N ARG A 161 -7.00 -5.76 14.05
CA ARG A 161 -7.98 -6.86 14.09
C ARG A 161 -8.80 -6.89 15.36
N ASP A 162 -8.10 -6.80 16.51
CA ASP A 162 -8.70 -6.99 17.83
C ASP A 162 -8.98 -5.66 18.53
N HIS A 163 -8.51 -4.55 17.95
CA HIS A 163 -8.62 -3.18 18.47
C HIS A 163 -7.99 -2.99 19.85
N ARG A 164 -7.05 -3.86 20.21
CA ARG A 164 -6.31 -3.83 21.48
C ARG A 164 -5.04 -4.65 21.39
N VAL A 165 -4.15 -4.44 22.35
CA VAL A 165 -2.96 -5.26 22.58
C VAL A 165 -2.88 -5.65 24.05
N SER A 166 -2.21 -6.76 24.37
CA SER A 166 -2.01 -7.16 25.75
C SER A 166 -1.03 -6.21 26.48
N SER A 167 -1.09 -6.20 27.81
CA SER A 167 -0.16 -5.42 28.63
C SER A 167 1.30 -5.84 28.43
N GLU A 168 1.55 -7.12 28.21
CA GLU A 168 2.87 -7.69 27.96
C GLU A 168 3.43 -7.23 26.61
N LEU A 169 2.60 -7.24 25.55
CA LEU A 169 3.00 -6.78 24.23
C LEU A 169 3.24 -5.27 24.23
N TRP A 170 2.39 -4.50 24.91
CA TRP A 170 2.61 -3.07 25.13
C TRP A 170 3.93 -2.79 25.86
N ALA A 171 4.20 -3.49 26.95
CA ALA A 171 5.44 -3.34 27.69
C ALA A 171 6.68 -3.68 26.84
N SER A 172 6.60 -4.71 26.01
CA SER A 172 7.66 -5.10 25.08
C SER A 172 7.92 -4.04 24.03
N MET A 173 6.86 -3.45 23.44
CA MET A 173 6.96 -2.34 22.49
C MET A 173 7.60 -1.11 23.15
N VAL A 174 7.18 -0.74 24.37
CA VAL A 174 7.75 0.40 25.08
C VAL A 174 9.21 0.14 25.47
N LYS A 175 9.57 -1.07 25.83
CA LYS A 175 10.97 -1.45 26.12
C LYS A 175 11.86 -1.30 24.90
N GLU A 176 11.39 -1.70 23.72
CA GLU A 176 12.16 -1.71 22.48
C GLU A 176 12.19 -0.32 21.80
N TYR A 177 11.05 0.35 21.73
CA TYR A 177 10.90 1.61 20.94
C TYR A 177 10.73 2.85 21.80
N GLY A 178 10.62 2.71 23.12
CA GLY A 178 10.22 3.80 24.01
C GLY A 178 8.75 4.20 23.83
N ARG A 179 8.20 4.99 24.75
CA ARG A 179 6.81 5.48 24.65
C ARG A 179 6.58 6.32 23.41
N GLN A 180 7.49 7.25 23.13
CA GLN A 180 7.39 8.10 21.93
C GLN A 180 7.44 7.29 20.65
N GLY A 181 8.39 6.37 20.52
CA GLY A 181 8.51 5.53 19.33
C GLY A 181 7.32 4.61 19.13
N THR A 182 6.74 4.07 20.20
CA THR A 182 5.51 3.28 20.10
C THR A 182 4.35 4.12 19.58
N ILE A 183 4.23 5.40 19.99
CA ILE A 183 3.24 6.34 19.43
C ILE A 183 3.52 6.63 17.95
N GLU A 184 4.78 6.84 17.57
CA GLU A 184 5.15 7.11 16.17
C GLU A 184 4.85 5.89 15.26
N ILE A 185 5.03 4.66 15.74
CA ILE A 185 4.63 3.43 15.04
C ILE A 185 3.11 3.39 14.82
N MET A 186 2.32 3.70 15.85
CA MET A 186 0.86 3.76 15.73
C MET A 186 0.41 4.88 14.78
N ALA A 187 1.07 6.04 14.81
CA ALA A 187 0.78 7.16 13.93
C ALA A 187 1.08 6.80 12.46
N LEU A 188 2.20 6.12 12.18
CA LEU A 188 2.53 5.62 10.84
C LEU A 188 1.47 4.64 10.34
N MET A 189 1.08 3.69 11.18
CA MET A 189 0.04 2.73 10.88
C MET A 189 -1.31 3.42 10.57
N ALA A 190 -1.69 4.43 11.39
CA ALA A 190 -2.91 5.18 11.20
C ALA A 190 -2.91 6.02 9.93
N ASP A 191 -1.78 6.62 9.55
CA ASP A 191 -1.61 7.39 8.31
C ASP A 191 -1.88 6.50 7.08
N TYR A 192 -1.21 5.35 7.00
CA TYR A 192 -1.41 4.40 5.90
C TYR A 192 -2.79 3.73 5.92
N PHE A 193 -3.35 3.50 7.12
CA PHE A 193 -4.74 3.04 7.24
C PHE A 193 -5.71 4.05 6.65
N THR A 194 -5.58 5.33 7.02
CA THR A 194 -6.46 6.40 6.54
C THR A 194 -6.42 6.54 5.03
N VAL A 195 -5.22 6.65 4.46
CA VAL A 195 -5.03 6.79 3.01
C VAL A 195 -5.49 5.52 2.28
N GLY A 196 -5.15 4.35 2.79
CA GLY A 196 -5.54 3.07 2.21
C GLY A 196 -7.05 2.86 2.19
N MET A 197 -7.76 3.26 3.26
CA MET A 197 -9.23 3.21 3.29
C MET A 197 -9.87 4.17 2.29
N MET A 198 -9.30 5.36 2.09
CA MET A 198 -9.76 6.28 1.05
C MET A 198 -9.56 5.67 -0.35
N MET A 199 -8.41 5.02 -0.59
CA MET A 199 -8.12 4.36 -1.86
C MET A 199 -9.05 3.14 -2.09
N ASN A 200 -9.36 2.36 -1.06
CA ASN A 200 -10.33 1.26 -1.14
C ASN A 200 -11.74 1.78 -1.48
N ALA A 201 -12.18 2.86 -0.83
CA ALA A 201 -13.48 3.47 -1.11
C ALA A 201 -13.57 4.05 -2.53
N ALA A 202 -12.46 4.64 -3.01
CA ALA A 202 -12.36 5.17 -4.37
C ALA A 202 -12.10 4.07 -5.42
N ASP A 203 -11.99 2.81 -5.01
CA ASP A 203 -11.65 1.67 -5.88
C ASP A 203 -10.43 1.95 -6.76
N GLN A 204 -9.31 2.26 -6.11
CA GLN A 204 -8.08 2.62 -6.81
C GLN A 204 -7.40 1.37 -7.37
N HIS A 205 -7.38 1.28 -8.69
CA HIS A 205 -6.68 0.22 -9.42
C HIS A 205 -5.20 0.52 -9.61
N LEU A 206 -4.41 -0.54 -9.80
CA LEU A 206 -3.02 -0.43 -10.21
C LEU A 206 -2.89 0.06 -11.66
N PRO A 207 -1.83 0.81 -11.99
CA PRO A 207 -1.48 1.08 -13.38
C PRO A 207 -1.30 -0.23 -14.18
N PRO A 208 -1.64 -0.25 -15.48
CA PRO A 208 -1.61 -1.47 -16.30
C PRO A 208 -0.24 -2.14 -16.41
N ASP A 209 0.84 -1.39 -16.19
CA ASP A 209 2.22 -1.86 -16.18
C ASP A 209 2.65 -2.50 -14.86
N ARG A 210 1.81 -2.42 -13.82
CA ARG A 210 2.07 -2.99 -12.50
C ARG A 210 1.22 -4.23 -12.23
N LYS A 211 1.89 -5.33 -11.94
CA LYS A 211 1.21 -6.57 -11.53
C LYS A 211 0.91 -6.54 -10.02
N PRO A 212 -0.29 -7.00 -9.61
CA PRO A 212 -0.60 -7.17 -8.19
C PRO A 212 0.41 -8.11 -7.53
N LEU A 213 0.98 -7.70 -6.40
CA LEU A 213 1.94 -8.51 -5.65
C LEU A 213 1.31 -9.20 -4.43
N MET A 214 0.18 -8.69 -3.94
CA MET A 214 -0.53 -9.27 -2.80
C MET A 214 -1.62 -10.23 -3.29
N PRO A 215 -1.58 -11.52 -2.92
CA PRO A 215 -2.65 -12.45 -3.26
C PRO A 215 -3.92 -12.10 -2.47
N PRO A 216 -5.12 -12.36 -3.02
CA PRO A 216 -6.35 -12.23 -2.25
C PRO A 216 -6.31 -13.19 -1.05
N LEU A 217 -6.81 -12.73 0.09
CA LEU A 217 -7.08 -13.63 1.22
C LEU A 217 -8.33 -14.46 0.91
N PRO A 218 -8.39 -15.71 1.43
CA PRO A 218 -9.63 -16.45 1.40
C PRO A 218 -10.76 -15.60 2.03
N PRO A 219 -12.00 -15.68 1.53
CA PRO A 219 -13.12 -15.01 2.15
C PRO A 219 -13.14 -15.31 3.64
N LEU A 220 -13.21 -14.27 4.47
CA LEU A 220 -13.37 -14.45 5.90
C LEU A 220 -14.66 -15.24 6.13
N THR A 221 -14.57 -16.47 6.60
CA THR A 221 -15.70 -17.17 7.17
C THR A 221 -16.05 -16.46 8.48
N ARG A 222 -16.82 -15.38 8.40
CA ARG A 222 -17.39 -14.76 9.58
C ARG A 222 -18.37 -15.78 10.18
N SER A 223 -17.95 -16.49 11.20
CA SER A 223 -18.89 -17.12 12.12
C SER A 223 -19.71 -15.99 12.74
N ARG A 224 -21.00 -15.96 12.41
CA ARG A 224 -21.98 -15.07 13.04
C ARG A 224 -22.20 -15.50 14.48
#